data_93b2baef1e4237a1489c8f27712e550f
#
_entry.id   93b2baef1e4237a1489c8f27712e550f
#
_cell.length_a   1.000
_cell.length_b   1.000
_cell.length_c   1.000
_cell.angle_alpha   90.00
_cell.angle_beta   90.00
_cell.angle_gamma   90.00
#
_symmetry.space_group_name_H-M   'P 1'
#
loop_
_entity.id
_entity.type
_entity.pdbx_description
1 polymer ?
#
loop_
_entity_poly.entity_id
_entity_poly.type
_entity_poly.pdbx_seq_one_letter_code
_entity_poly.pdbx_strand_id
1 'polypeptide(L)'
;FTIASVQAPKQLPPHFGGYCWFPISTELEANADDVRAAIVQLDEWVQSVAGNFRSVSLLGFSQGMAMATSLMRMRPGFYPAVIGLSGFVIEADELADLFCDEEFASSHQPMFWGYDPADPVVATDRIEQTGAWLRPRVNLVEKTYQGIGHGIHPQEIGHFLEFLNQHV
;
A
#
# COMPACT_ATOMS: atom_id res chain seq x y z
N PHE A 1 3.18 -10.12 17.59
CA PHE A 1 3.26 -10.03 16.12
C PHE A 1 4.60 -10.60 15.62
N THR A 2 4.58 -11.27 14.48
CA THR A 2 5.75 -11.57 13.67
C THR A 2 5.79 -10.57 12.52
N ILE A 3 6.95 -9.99 12.24
CA ILE A 3 7.11 -9.02 11.16
C ILE A 3 7.98 -9.67 10.07
N ALA A 4 7.49 -9.63 8.84
CA ALA A 4 8.27 -9.99 7.65
C ALA A 4 8.48 -8.73 6.80
N SER A 5 9.73 -8.35 6.60
CA SER A 5 10.11 -7.25 5.70
C SER A 5 10.57 -7.86 4.38
N VAL A 6 9.74 -7.74 3.35
CA VAL A 6 10.01 -8.32 2.04
C VAL A 6 10.83 -7.36 1.21
N GLN A 7 11.97 -7.81 0.69
CA GLN A 7 12.80 -7.00 -0.19
C GLN A 7 12.17 -6.94 -1.58
N ALA A 8 11.98 -5.73 -2.11
CA ALA A 8 11.56 -5.53 -3.49
C ALA A 8 12.57 -6.13 -4.49
N PRO A 9 12.12 -6.70 -5.63
CA PRO A 9 12.97 -7.54 -6.48
C PRO A 9 13.92 -6.77 -7.40
N LYS A 10 13.59 -5.52 -7.75
CA LYS A 10 14.36 -4.75 -8.73
C LYS A 10 15.36 -3.83 -8.06
N GLN A 11 16.65 -4.01 -8.37
CA GLN A 11 17.70 -3.13 -7.87
C GLN A 11 17.65 -1.77 -8.57
N LEU A 12 17.68 -0.71 -7.79
CA LEU A 12 17.80 0.65 -8.31
C LEU A 12 19.23 0.90 -8.85
N PRO A 13 19.39 1.88 -9.77
CA PRO A 13 20.71 2.31 -10.21
C PRO A 13 21.64 2.62 -9.02
N PRO A 14 22.95 2.36 -9.12
CA PRO A 14 23.88 2.46 -7.98
C PRO A 14 23.90 3.83 -7.28
N HIS A 15 23.60 4.91 -8.00
CA HIS A 15 23.56 6.26 -7.44
C HIS A 15 22.34 6.56 -6.57
N PHE A 16 21.25 5.78 -6.72
CA PHE A 16 20.10 5.85 -5.82
C PHE A 16 20.21 4.87 -4.66
N GLY A 17 20.82 3.70 -4.91
CA GLY A 17 20.89 2.60 -3.96
C GLY A 17 19.55 1.95 -3.65
N GLY A 18 19.56 0.72 -3.11
CA GLY A 18 18.35 0.02 -2.68
C GLY A 18 17.58 -0.67 -3.81
N TYR A 19 16.27 -0.89 -3.57
CA TYR A 19 15.40 -1.71 -4.40
C TYR A 19 14.04 -1.07 -4.60
N CYS A 20 13.34 -1.41 -5.68
CA CYS A 20 11.96 -1.02 -5.95
C CYS A 20 11.13 -2.22 -6.41
N TRP A 21 9.82 -2.13 -6.24
CA TRP A 21 8.90 -3.15 -6.73
C TRP A 21 8.80 -3.11 -8.26
N PHE A 22 8.71 -1.91 -8.80
CA PHE A 22 8.70 -1.64 -10.23
C PHE A 22 9.35 -0.27 -10.49
N PRO A 23 9.96 -0.07 -11.67
CA PRO A 23 10.45 1.25 -12.05
C PRO A 23 9.31 2.25 -12.11
N ILE A 24 9.56 3.46 -11.61
CA ILE A 24 8.58 4.54 -11.60
C ILE A 24 9.23 5.82 -12.09
N SER A 25 8.52 6.61 -12.89
CA SER A 25 8.97 7.92 -13.36
C SER A 25 8.86 8.98 -12.26
N THR A 26 9.37 10.18 -12.55
CA THR A 26 9.22 11.35 -11.67
C THR A 26 7.76 11.78 -11.51
N GLU A 27 6.92 11.46 -12.49
CA GLU A 27 5.47 11.70 -12.48
C GLU A 27 4.67 10.58 -11.78
N LEU A 28 5.36 9.62 -11.14
CA LEU A 28 4.79 8.43 -10.52
C LEU A 28 4.06 7.51 -11.51
N GLU A 29 4.47 7.53 -12.78
CA GLU A 29 3.99 6.59 -13.79
C GLU A 29 4.85 5.34 -13.83
N ALA A 30 4.24 4.20 -14.01
CA ALA A 30 4.90 2.90 -14.10
C ALA A 30 4.35 2.08 -15.28
N ASN A 31 5.17 1.21 -15.83
CA ASN A 31 4.73 0.26 -16.85
C ASN A 31 3.79 -0.79 -16.20
N ALA A 32 2.64 -1.02 -16.81
CA ALA A 32 1.62 -1.93 -16.27
C ALA A 32 2.12 -3.39 -16.13
N ASP A 33 2.93 -3.87 -17.07
CA ASP A 33 3.48 -5.23 -17.00
C ASP A 33 4.47 -5.39 -15.84
N ASP A 34 5.30 -4.37 -15.58
CA ASP A 34 6.21 -4.36 -14.42
C ASP A 34 5.44 -4.34 -13.09
N VAL A 35 4.38 -3.55 -13.03
CA VAL A 35 3.50 -3.48 -11.85
C VAL A 35 2.79 -4.82 -11.64
N ARG A 36 2.22 -5.40 -12.70
CA ARG A 36 1.57 -6.72 -12.68
C ARG A 36 2.51 -7.79 -12.15
N ALA A 37 3.71 -7.86 -12.70
CA ALA A 37 4.70 -8.86 -12.29
C ALA A 37 5.05 -8.73 -10.81
N ALA A 38 5.23 -7.50 -10.31
CA ALA A 38 5.53 -7.24 -8.91
C ALA A 38 4.37 -7.66 -7.98
N ILE A 39 3.13 -7.33 -8.35
CA ILE A 39 1.94 -7.68 -7.57
C ILE A 39 1.78 -9.19 -7.48
N VAL A 40 1.87 -9.90 -8.61
CA VAL A 40 1.72 -11.35 -8.67
C VAL A 40 2.81 -12.03 -7.85
N GLN A 41 4.08 -11.62 -8.01
CA GLN A 41 5.20 -12.19 -7.25
C GLN A 41 5.03 -11.98 -5.73
N LEU A 42 4.59 -10.80 -5.31
CA LEU A 42 4.37 -10.53 -3.89
C LEU A 42 3.20 -11.34 -3.34
N ASP A 43 2.11 -11.46 -4.09
CA ASP A 43 0.96 -12.28 -3.70
C ASP A 43 1.34 -13.75 -3.56
N GLU A 44 2.06 -14.32 -4.53
CA GLU A 44 2.56 -15.70 -4.46
C GLU A 44 3.41 -15.92 -3.20
N TRP A 45 4.30 -14.98 -2.90
CA TRP A 45 5.11 -15.07 -1.68
C TRP A 45 4.23 -15.01 -0.41
N VAL A 46 3.30 -14.07 -0.31
CA VAL A 46 2.38 -13.98 0.84
C VAL A 46 1.60 -15.28 1.01
N GLN A 47 1.03 -15.82 -0.08
CA GLN A 47 0.28 -17.07 -0.03
C GLN A 47 1.15 -18.26 0.42
N SER A 48 2.42 -18.29 0.03
CA SER A 48 3.34 -19.36 0.43
C SER A 48 3.63 -19.40 1.94
N VAL A 49 3.52 -18.26 2.63
CA VAL A 49 3.84 -18.16 4.06
C VAL A 49 2.59 -17.99 4.94
N ALA A 50 1.49 -17.51 4.41
CA ALA A 50 0.30 -17.13 5.16
C ALA A 50 -0.27 -18.27 6.02
N GLY A 51 -0.24 -19.50 5.52
CA GLY A 51 -0.72 -20.69 6.24
C GLY A 51 0.02 -20.99 7.54
N ASN A 52 1.16 -20.35 7.79
CA ASN A 52 1.91 -20.50 9.04
C ASN A 52 1.44 -19.53 10.14
N PHE A 53 0.51 -18.63 9.84
CA PHE A 53 0.05 -17.58 10.74
C PHE A 53 -1.46 -17.58 10.87
N ARG A 54 -1.96 -17.06 12.00
CA ARG A 54 -3.41 -16.94 12.24
C ARG A 54 -4.07 -15.95 11.28
N SER A 55 -3.40 -14.87 10.98
CA SER A 55 -3.81 -13.84 10.03
C SER A 55 -2.59 -13.09 9.52
N VAL A 56 -2.72 -12.41 8.38
CA VAL A 56 -1.69 -11.57 7.78
C VAL A 56 -2.26 -10.18 7.58
N SER A 57 -1.60 -9.16 8.13
CA SER A 57 -1.91 -7.76 7.86
C SER A 57 -0.79 -7.13 7.03
N LEU A 58 -1.11 -6.12 6.25
CA LEU A 58 -0.16 -5.46 5.37
C LEU A 58 0.22 -4.07 5.91
N LEU A 59 1.50 -3.72 5.79
CA LEU A 59 1.99 -2.36 5.99
C LEU A 59 2.86 -1.99 4.80
N GLY A 60 2.56 -0.86 4.17
CA GLY A 60 3.33 -0.34 3.05
C GLY A 60 3.64 1.13 3.19
N PHE A 61 4.90 1.50 2.96
CA PHE A 61 5.36 2.88 2.88
C PHE A 61 5.61 3.24 1.41
N SER A 62 5.16 4.41 0.98
CA SER A 62 5.38 4.92 -0.39
C SER A 62 4.92 3.90 -1.45
N GLN A 63 5.79 3.44 -2.33
CA GLN A 63 5.51 2.37 -3.30
C GLN A 63 5.03 1.07 -2.62
N GLY A 64 5.43 0.81 -1.37
CA GLY A 64 4.92 -0.32 -0.58
C GLY A 64 3.42 -0.20 -0.26
N MET A 65 2.87 1.01 -0.10
CA MET A 65 1.41 1.19 0.01
C MET A 65 0.70 0.83 -1.29
N ALA A 66 1.26 1.20 -2.44
CA ALA A 66 0.73 0.80 -3.73
C ALA A 66 0.65 -0.72 -3.87
N MET A 67 1.67 -1.44 -3.40
CA MET A 67 1.68 -2.91 -3.35
C MET A 67 0.65 -3.46 -2.35
N ALA A 68 0.59 -2.91 -1.13
CA ALA A 68 -0.36 -3.36 -0.10
C ALA A 68 -1.82 -3.19 -0.53
N THR A 69 -2.17 -2.05 -1.13
CA THR A 69 -3.52 -1.80 -1.65
C THR A 69 -3.85 -2.69 -2.84
N SER A 70 -2.87 -3.00 -3.69
CA SER A 70 -3.06 -3.94 -4.81
C SER A 70 -3.36 -5.36 -4.32
N LEU A 71 -2.63 -5.86 -3.31
CA LEU A 71 -2.93 -7.17 -2.71
C LEU A 71 -4.30 -7.20 -2.04
N MET A 72 -4.71 -6.12 -1.37
CA MET A 72 -6.01 -5.98 -0.75
C MET A 72 -7.15 -6.07 -1.79
N ARG A 73 -6.96 -5.48 -2.98
CA ARG A 73 -7.90 -5.55 -4.11
C ARG A 73 -7.95 -6.93 -4.77
N MET A 74 -6.80 -7.62 -4.86
CA MET A 74 -6.74 -8.99 -5.39
C MET A 74 -7.46 -10.00 -4.49
N ARG A 75 -7.42 -9.78 -3.16
CA ARG A 75 -7.95 -10.72 -2.16
C ARG A 75 -8.83 -10.02 -1.14
N PRO A 76 -10.03 -9.58 -1.53
CA PRO A 76 -10.98 -8.97 -0.62
C PRO A 76 -11.26 -9.86 0.59
N GLY A 77 -11.24 -9.27 1.79
CA GLY A 77 -11.49 -10.00 3.05
C GLY A 77 -10.34 -10.85 3.58
N PHE A 78 -9.24 -11.01 2.84
CA PHE A 78 -8.12 -11.84 3.31
C PHE A 78 -7.26 -11.15 4.37
N TYR A 79 -7.06 -9.85 4.25
CA TYR A 79 -6.22 -9.05 5.17
C TYR A 79 -7.09 -8.32 6.18
N PRO A 80 -7.05 -8.66 7.49
CA PRO A 80 -7.90 -8.02 8.50
C PRO A 80 -7.59 -6.53 8.71
N ALA A 81 -6.37 -6.09 8.42
CA ALA A 81 -5.97 -4.70 8.50
C ALA A 81 -4.88 -4.38 7.46
N VAL A 82 -4.97 -3.20 6.84
CA VAL A 82 -3.95 -2.69 5.92
C VAL A 82 -3.53 -1.28 6.36
N ILE A 83 -2.22 -1.03 6.41
CA ILE A 83 -1.63 0.25 6.76
C ILE A 83 -0.90 0.82 5.54
N GLY A 84 -1.32 1.98 5.09
CA GLY A 84 -0.67 2.78 4.05
C GLY A 84 -0.01 4.01 4.65
N LEU A 85 1.27 4.24 4.37
CA LEU A 85 2.05 5.36 4.90
C LEU A 85 2.70 6.11 3.74
N SER A 86 2.45 7.43 3.64
CA SER A 86 3.02 8.34 2.63
C SER A 86 3.06 7.75 1.22
N GLY A 87 1.96 7.11 0.80
CA GLY A 87 1.89 6.38 -0.46
C GLY A 87 0.64 6.72 -1.27
N PHE A 88 0.39 5.90 -2.26
CA PHE A 88 -0.68 6.11 -3.25
C PHE A 88 -1.32 4.78 -3.68
N VAL A 89 -2.49 4.87 -4.33
CA VAL A 89 -3.15 3.73 -4.99
C VAL A 89 -2.82 3.75 -6.48
N ILE A 90 -2.60 2.55 -7.04
CA ILE A 90 -2.44 2.37 -8.48
C ILE A 90 -3.83 2.23 -9.12
N GLU A 91 -4.13 3.13 -10.04
CA GLU A 91 -5.30 3.07 -10.91
C GLU A 91 -4.80 2.92 -12.34
N ALA A 92 -4.98 1.75 -12.94
CA ALA A 92 -4.61 1.45 -14.31
C ALA A 92 -5.58 0.42 -14.89
N ASP A 93 -6.24 0.77 -15.98
CA ASP A 93 -7.23 -0.09 -16.65
C ASP A 93 -6.61 -1.42 -17.11
N GLU A 94 -5.32 -1.39 -17.49
CA GLU A 94 -4.55 -2.56 -17.90
C GLU A 94 -4.35 -3.60 -16.79
N LEU A 95 -4.62 -3.23 -15.53
CA LEU A 95 -4.52 -4.11 -14.36
C LEU A 95 -5.89 -4.56 -13.85
N ALA A 96 -6.98 -4.12 -14.46
CA ALA A 96 -8.33 -4.38 -13.96
C ALA A 96 -8.65 -5.87 -13.80
N ASP A 97 -8.09 -6.74 -14.64
CA ASP A 97 -8.25 -8.18 -14.58
C ASP A 97 -7.57 -8.85 -13.38
N LEU A 98 -6.64 -8.16 -12.71
CA LEU A 98 -6.01 -8.63 -11.46
C LEU A 98 -6.89 -8.40 -10.23
N PHE A 99 -7.82 -7.46 -10.30
CA PHE A 99 -8.50 -6.94 -9.13
C PHE A 99 -9.96 -7.37 -9.06
N CYS A 100 -10.43 -7.63 -7.83
CA CYS A 100 -11.83 -7.90 -7.52
C CYS A 100 -12.48 -6.62 -6.95
N ASP A 101 -12.41 -5.50 -7.69
CA ASP A 101 -12.74 -4.17 -7.17
C ASP A 101 -14.19 -4.01 -6.71
N GLU A 102 -15.15 -4.70 -7.32
CA GLU A 102 -16.56 -4.70 -6.87
C GLU A 102 -16.72 -5.37 -5.51
N GLU A 103 -16.12 -6.56 -5.34
CA GLU A 103 -16.11 -7.29 -4.08
C GLU A 103 -15.33 -6.52 -3.01
N PHE A 104 -14.17 -5.99 -3.38
CA PHE A 104 -13.34 -5.16 -2.52
C PHE A 104 -14.10 -3.95 -1.99
N ALA A 105 -14.75 -3.18 -2.86
CA ALA A 105 -15.55 -2.02 -2.46
C ALA A 105 -16.72 -2.40 -1.54
N SER A 106 -17.33 -3.56 -1.77
CA SER A 106 -18.45 -4.06 -0.94
C SER A 106 -17.98 -4.54 0.43
N SER A 107 -16.72 -4.96 0.57
CA SER A 107 -16.17 -5.51 1.81
C SER A 107 -15.86 -4.46 2.86
N HIS A 108 -15.68 -3.20 2.48
CA HIS A 108 -15.29 -2.09 3.36
C HIS A 108 -14.19 -2.47 4.37
N GLN A 109 -13.13 -3.12 3.88
CA GLN A 109 -12.04 -3.60 4.72
C GLN A 109 -11.39 -2.46 5.52
N PRO A 110 -10.93 -2.72 6.77
CA PRO A 110 -10.23 -1.73 7.58
C PRO A 110 -8.90 -1.32 6.94
N MET A 111 -8.71 0.00 6.79
CA MET A 111 -7.46 0.57 6.31
C MET A 111 -7.09 1.83 7.10
N PHE A 112 -5.83 1.89 7.53
CA PHE A 112 -5.20 3.12 8.02
C PHE A 112 -4.41 3.76 6.89
N TRP A 113 -4.54 5.09 6.74
CA TRP A 113 -3.71 5.85 5.80
C TRP A 113 -3.20 7.12 6.46
N GLY A 114 -1.86 7.22 6.57
CA GLY A 114 -1.17 8.38 7.12
C GLY A 114 -0.27 9.04 6.09
N TYR A 115 -0.25 10.38 6.05
CA TYR A 115 0.55 11.13 5.07
C TYR A 115 0.73 12.60 5.45
N ASP A 116 1.69 13.28 4.80
CA ASP A 116 1.79 14.73 4.77
C ASP A 116 1.04 15.29 3.54
N PRO A 117 0.09 16.22 3.72
CA PRO A 117 -0.58 16.86 2.57
C PRO A 117 0.37 17.64 1.65
N ALA A 118 1.56 18.00 2.14
CA ALA A 118 2.62 18.70 1.40
C ALA A 118 3.84 17.78 1.15
N ASP A 119 3.60 16.47 0.96
CA ASP A 119 4.66 15.51 0.63
C ASP A 119 5.41 15.94 -0.64
N PRO A 120 6.75 16.09 -0.59
CA PRO A 120 7.53 16.55 -1.73
C PRO A 120 7.77 15.48 -2.81
N VAL A 121 7.43 14.21 -2.53
CA VAL A 121 7.62 13.06 -3.43
C VAL A 121 6.30 12.63 -4.05
N VAL A 122 5.26 12.47 -3.24
CA VAL A 122 3.91 12.15 -3.74
C VAL A 122 3.15 13.45 -3.94
N ALA A 123 2.97 13.84 -5.19
CA ALA A 123 2.31 15.09 -5.55
C ALA A 123 0.89 15.23 -4.96
N THR A 124 0.48 16.45 -4.63
CA THR A 124 -0.80 16.71 -3.96
C THR A 124 -2.00 16.16 -4.73
N ASP A 125 -2.02 16.26 -6.04
CA ASP A 125 -3.08 15.70 -6.89
C ASP A 125 -3.15 14.16 -6.80
N ARG A 126 -2.02 13.49 -6.68
CA ARG A 126 -1.97 12.04 -6.46
C ARG A 126 -2.47 11.65 -5.06
N ILE A 127 -2.19 12.46 -4.05
CA ILE A 127 -2.74 12.30 -2.70
C ILE A 127 -4.28 12.45 -2.74
N GLU A 128 -4.77 13.50 -3.40
CA GLU A 128 -6.21 13.75 -3.55
C GLU A 128 -6.92 12.62 -4.30
N GLN A 129 -6.37 12.14 -5.41
CA GLN A 129 -6.87 10.98 -6.17
C GLN A 129 -6.92 9.74 -5.28
N THR A 130 -5.83 9.44 -4.56
CA THR A 130 -5.76 8.31 -3.64
C THR A 130 -6.87 8.37 -2.58
N GLY A 131 -7.07 9.53 -1.95
CA GLY A 131 -8.14 9.71 -0.98
C GLY A 131 -9.54 9.58 -1.58
N ALA A 132 -9.76 10.16 -2.75
CA ALA A 132 -11.03 10.05 -3.47
C ALA A 132 -11.34 8.58 -3.84
N TRP A 133 -10.31 7.80 -4.16
CA TRP A 133 -10.45 6.38 -4.48
C TRP A 133 -10.72 5.53 -3.22
N LEU A 134 -9.98 5.76 -2.12
CA LEU A 134 -10.07 4.95 -0.90
C LEU A 134 -11.39 5.18 -0.12
N ARG A 135 -11.80 6.44 0.08
CA ARG A 135 -12.91 6.79 0.97
C ARG A 135 -14.23 6.06 0.70
N PRO A 136 -14.66 5.83 -0.55
CA PRO A 136 -15.89 5.09 -0.81
C PRO A 136 -15.75 3.56 -0.74
N ARG A 137 -14.51 3.02 -0.65
CA ARG A 137 -14.24 1.58 -0.83
C ARG A 137 -13.78 0.86 0.42
N VAL A 138 -13.24 1.58 1.40
CA VAL A 138 -12.68 0.97 2.62
C VAL A 138 -13.23 1.65 3.87
N ASN A 139 -13.17 0.96 5.00
CA ASN A 139 -13.36 1.59 6.31
C ASN A 139 -12.06 2.31 6.69
N LEU A 140 -11.95 3.58 6.26
CA LEU A 140 -10.73 4.35 6.28
C LEU A 140 -10.51 5.12 7.58
N VAL A 141 -9.40 4.87 8.25
CA VAL A 141 -8.82 5.76 9.27
C VAL A 141 -7.76 6.62 8.60
N GLU A 142 -8.13 7.85 8.22
CA GLU A 142 -7.25 8.81 7.53
C GLU A 142 -6.66 9.79 8.53
N LYS A 143 -5.33 9.98 8.52
CA LYS A 143 -4.61 10.93 9.38
C LYS A 143 -3.54 11.69 8.59
N THR A 144 -3.47 12.99 8.85
CA THR A 144 -2.44 13.85 8.26
C THR A 144 -1.40 14.25 9.30
N TYR A 145 -0.14 14.32 8.87
CA TYR A 145 1.01 14.69 9.69
C TYR A 145 1.82 15.78 8.99
N GLN A 146 1.43 17.04 9.23
CA GLN A 146 2.03 18.19 8.56
C GLN A 146 3.51 18.34 8.89
N GLY A 147 4.32 18.58 7.85
CA GLY A 147 5.74 18.90 7.97
C GLY A 147 6.66 17.69 8.10
N ILE A 148 6.17 16.46 7.96
CA ILE A 148 7.04 15.29 7.92
C ILE A 148 7.66 15.06 6.54
N GLY A 149 7.10 15.69 5.49
CA GLY A 149 7.49 15.42 4.12
C GLY A 149 7.20 13.97 3.71
N HIS A 150 8.11 13.35 2.95
CA HIS A 150 7.99 11.94 2.58
C HIS A 150 8.59 11.03 3.67
N GLY A 151 7.83 10.79 4.73
CA GLY A 151 8.34 10.10 5.91
C GLY A 151 7.24 9.54 6.81
N ILE A 152 7.62 9.11 8.01
CA ILE A 152 6.72 8.56 9.02
C ILE A 152 6.86 9.39 10.31
N HIS A 153 5.75 9.90 10.82
CA HIS A 153 5.74 10.66 12.07
C HIS A 153 5.84 9.72 13.28
N PRO A 154 6.60 10.07 14.35
CA PRO A 154 6.66 9.22 15.54
C PRO A 154 5.28 8.92 16.17
N GLN A 155 4.35 9.87 16.17
CA GLN A 155 2.98 9.65 16.66
C GLN A 155 2.15 8.73 15.72
N GLU A 156 2.46 8.70 14.43
CA GLU A 156 1.80 7.84 13.45
C GLU A 156 1.99 6.37 13.80
N ILE A 157 3.18 6.02 14.31
CA ILE A 157 3.46 4.66 14.77
C ILE A 157 2.48 4.24 15.87
N GLY A 158 2.23 5.12 16.84
CA GLY A 158 1.24 4.87 17.90
C GLY A 158 -0.18 4.68 17.32
N HIS A 159 -0.57 5.54 16.38
CA HIS A 159 -1.90 5.50 15.79
C HIS A 159 -2.15 4.24 14.96
N PHE A 160 -1.21 3.82 14.12
CA PHE A 160 -1.44 2.59 13.35
C PHE A 160 -1.28 1.31 14.22
N LEU A 161 -0.49 1.33 15.30
CA LEU A 161 -0.47 0.22 16.25
C LEU A 161 -1.80 0.10 17.01
N GLU A 162 -2.40 1.22 17.41
CA GLU A 162 -3.74 1.23 17.98
C GLU A 162 -4.78 0.68 16.99
N PHE A 163 -4.72 1.12 15.73
CA PHE A 163 -5.56 0.59 14.66
C PHE A 163 -5.38 -0.92 14.46
N LEU A 164 -4.15 -1.43 14.42
CA LEU A 164 -3.89 -2.86 14.32
C LEU A 164 -4.50 -3.64 15.48
N ASN A 165 -4.35 -3.17 16.71
CA ASN A 165 -4.88 -3.85 17.90
C ASN A 165 -6.42 -3.92 17.92
N GLN A 166 -7.11 -3.08 17.15
CA GLN A 166 -8.57 -3.12 17.03
C GLN A 166 -9.07 -4.13 15.99
N HIS A 167 -8.21 -4.54 15.05
CA HIS A 167 -8.63 -5.33 13.88
C HIS A 167 -7.91 -6.70 13.77
N VAL A 168 -6.92 -7.01 14.61
CA VAL A 168 -6.11 -8.24 14.51
C VAL A 168 -6.11 -9.06 15.80
#